data_273e2001f132d2b2a2734c3faecec720
#
_entry.id   273e2001f132d2b2a2734c3faecec720
#
_cell.length_a   1.000
_cell.length_b   1.000
_cell.length_c   1.000
_cell.angle_alpha   90.00
_cell.angle_beta   90.00
_cell.angle_gamma   90.00
#
_symmetry.space_group_name_H-M   'P 1'
#
loop_
_entity.id
_entity.type
_entity.pdbx_description
1 polymer ?
#
loop_
_entity_poly.entity_id
_entity_poly.type
_entity_poly.pdbx_seq_one_letter_code
_entity_poly.pdbx_strand_id
1 'polypeptide(L)'
;MSTPNNYAPPQSVVADISSSDAPFEKATRLSRLGAVLLDGLIFAIPLGPSYMAAFRGIVQTHPAGYNYLTVWSAMAGAGMPFYVGVAIDLVLIAITTLLVYRNAQTIGKKIVGIKVARTDGSRATLARIFFLRYLISTVIKYVRIIGSLYALVDACMIFGEQRRCVHDYIADTIVIRA
;
A
#
# COMPACT_ATOMS: atom_id res chain seq x y z
N MET A 1 -33.38 -51.25 27.84
CA MET A 1 -31.89 -51.25 27.70
C MET A 1 -31.56 -50.93 26.25
N SER A 2 -31.11 -49.73 25.99
CA SER A 2 -30.69 -49.27 24.62
C SER A 2 -29.25 -49.76 24.40
N THR A 3 -29.03 -50.55 23.35
CA THR A 3 -27.70 -50.98 22.95
C THR A 3 -26.87 -49.76 22.51
N PRO A 4 -25.62 -49.63 22.93
CA PRO A 4 -24.77 -48.52 22.48
C PRO A 4 -24.52 -48.65 20.98
N ASN A 5 -24.74 -47.53 20.25
CA ASN A 5 -24.49 -47.47 18.82
C ASN A 5 -22.98 -47.34 18.58
N ASN A 6 -22.31 -48.44 18.28
CA ASN A 6 -20.87 -48.51 18.04
C ASN A 6 -20.45 -47.87 16.68
N TYR A 7 -21.43 -47.34 15.93
CA TYR A 7 -21.19 -46.70 14.63
C TYR A 7 -21.39 -45.15 14.64
N ALA A 8 -21.42 -44.50 15.79
CA ALA A 8 -21.42 -43.07 15.82
C ALA A 8 -20.08 -42.57 15.22
N PRO A 9 -20.09 -41.86 14.09
CA PRO A 9 -18.84 -41.29 13.55
C PRO A 9 -18.24 -40.35 14.59
N PRO A 10 -16.90 -40.27 14.69
CA PRO A 10 -16.27 -39.33 15.60
C PRO A 10 -16.77 -37.92 15.24
N GLN A 11 -17.41 -37.26 16.18
CA GLN A 11 -17.78 -35.86 16.04
C GLN A 11 -16.47 -35.08 16.06
N SER A 12 -15.88 -34.92 14.88
CA SER A 12 -14.86 -33.90 14.71
C SER A 12 -15.55 -32.56 14.95
N VAL A 13 -15.29 -31.99 16.11
CA VAL A 13 -15.57 -30.56 16.33
C VAL A 13 -14.63 -29.83 15.35
N VAL A 14 -15.07 -29.64 14.11
CA VAL A 14 -14.49 -28.62 13.25
C VAL A 14 -14.88 -27.32 13.94
N ALA A 15 -14.00 -26.83 14.81
CA ALA A 15 -14.10 -25.46 15.24
C ALA A 15 -14.04 -24.62 13.96
N ASP A 16 -15.20 -24.16 13.50
CA ASP A 16 -15.26 -23.06 12.56
C ASP A 16 -14.48 -21.91 13.21
N ILE A 17 -13.21 -21.79 12.83
CA ILE A 17 -12.41 -20.62 13.18
C ILE A 17 -13.08 -19.48 12.42
N SER A 18 -14.15 -18.96 13.00
CA SER A 18 -14.80 -17.76 12.51
C SER A 18 -13.72 -16.69 12.45
N SER A 19 -13.77 -15.85 11.44
CA SER A 19 -12.84 -14.73 11.27
C SER A 19 -12.84 -13.74 12.45
N SER A 20 -13.68 -13.98 13.46
CA SER A 20 -13.75 -13.26 14.73
C SER A 20 -12.68 -13.68 15.75
N ASP A 21 -12.06 -14.86 15.60
CA ASP A 21 -11.07 -15.38 16.57
C ASP A 21 -9.63 -14.94 16.27
N ALA A 22 -9.42 -14.09 15.25
CA ALA A 22 -8.13 -13.49 15.02
C ALA A 22 -7.81 -12.53 16.19
N PRO A 23 -6.64 -12.66 16.84
CA PRO A 23 -6.27 -11.84 18.01
C PRO A 23 -6.07 -10.34 17.69
N PHE A 24 -6.46 -9.89 16.49
CA PHE A 24 -6.30 -8.53 16.01
C PHE A 24 -7.44 -8.12 15.07
N GLU A 25 -7.89 -6.88 15.19
CA GLU A 25 -8.93 -6.31 14.34
C GLU A 25 -8.35 -5.89 12.98
N LYS A 26 -8.89 -6.45 11.88
CA LYS A 26 -8.50 -6.07 10.52
C LYS A 26 -8.92 -4.63 10.24
N ALA A 27 -8.02 -3.84 9.63
CA ALA A 27 -8.31 -2.48 9.20
C ALA A 27 -9.48 -2.43 8.21
N THR A 28 -10.33 -1.42 8.33
CA THR A 28 -11.44 -1.22 7.41
C THR A 28 -10.94 -0.82 6.02
N ARG A 29 -11.77 -1.01 4.98
CA ARG A 29 -11.43 -0.61 3.61
C ARG A 29 -11.20 0.90 3.52
N LEU A 30 -12.05 1.68 4.16
CA LEU A 30 -11.95 3.15 4.19
C LEU A 30 -10.70 3.64 4.89
N SER A 31 -10.30 3.02 6.02
CA SER A 31 -9.07 3.40 6.71
C SER A 31 -7.82 3.12 5.86
N ARG A 32 -7.80 2.04 5.08
CA ARG A 32 -6.70 1.73 4.15
C ARG A 32 -6.66 2.74 3.00
N LEU A 33 -7.82 3.04 2.38
CA LEU A 33 -7.91 4.04 1.32
C LEU A 33 -7.50 5.42 1.84
N GLY A 34 -8.01 5.83 2.98
CA GLY A 34 -7.66 7.09 3.63
C GLY A 34 -6.15 7.21 3.89
N ALA A 35 -5.52 6.15 4.37
CA ALA A 35 -4.09 6.14 4.59
C ALA A 35 -3.28 6.32 3.29
N VAL A 36 -3.69 5.63 2.20
CA VAL A 36 -3.03 5.76 0.88
C VAL A 36 -3.21 7.17 0.31
N LEU A 37 -4.42 7.75 0.42
CA LEU A 37 -4.69 9.11 -0.04
C LEU A 37 -3.88 10.14 0.77
N LEU A 38 -3.79 9.98 2.09
CA LEU A 38 -2.98 10.84 2.94
C LEU A 38 -1.49 10.74 2.60
N ASP A 39 -0.96 9.53 2.44
CA ASP A 39 0.43 9.34 2.01
C ASP A 39 0.66 10.01 0.64
N GLY A 40 -0.23 9.77 -0.33
CA GLY A 40 -0.16 10.38 -1.65
C GLY A 40 -0.18 11.91 -1.61
N LEU A 41 -1.05 12.50 -0.79
CA LEU A 41 -1.16 13.95 -0.63
C LEU A 41 0.10 14.54 0.03
N ILE A 42 0.61 13.90 1.09
CA ILE A 42 1.82 14.34 1.80
C ILE A 42 3.02 14.40 0.85
N PHE A 43 3.20 13.42 -0.04
CA PHE A 43 4.28 13.40 -1.02
C PHE A 43 3.99 14.24 -2.28
N ALA A 44 2.74 14.56 -2.59
CA ALA A 44 2.40 15.41 -3.74
C ALA A 44 2.54 16.91 -3.45
N ILE A 45 2.33 17.35 -2.21
CA ILE A 45 2.34 18.77 -1.84
C ILE A 45 3.72 19.44 -2.09
N PRO A 46 4.85 18.85 -1.67
CA PRO A 46 6.16 19.52 -1.83
C PRO A 46 6.54 19.78 -3.28
N LEU A 47 6.19 18.87 -4.19
CA LEU A 47 6.44 19.02 -5.63
C LEU A 47 5.31 19.72 -6.39
N GLY A 48 4.20 20.02 -5.74
CA GLY A 48 3.02 20.64 -6.35
C GLY A 48 3.33 21.90 -7.17
N PRO A 49 4.07 22.89 -6.65
CA PRO A 49 4.43 24.09 -7.40
C PRO A 49 5.21 23.78 -8.70
N SER A 50 6.13 22.81 -8.64
CA SER A 50 6.92 22.38 -9.80
C SER A 50 6.07 21.63 -10.83
N TYR A 51 5.11 20.80 -10.39
CA TYR A 51 4.12 20.17 -11.27
C TYR A 51 3.27 21.21 -12.00
N MET A 52 2.80 22.24 -11.30
CA MET A 52 2.00 23.30 -11.91
C MET A 52 2.79 24.10 -12.93
N ALA A 53 4.06 24.43 -12.64
CA ALA A 53 4.93 25.12 -13.58
C ALA A 53 5.23 24.27 -14.83
N ALA A 54 5.57 22.99 -14.63
CA ALA A 54 5.83 22.04 -15.70
C ALA A 54 4.58 21.83 -16.59
N PHE A 55 3.41 21.65 -15.98
CA PHE A 55 2.16 21.45 -16.71
C PHE A 55 1.86 22.64 -17.63
N ARG A 56 1.98 23.88 -17.15
CA ARG A 56 1.80 25.09 -17.97
C ARG A 56 2.77 25.14 -19.14
N GLY A 57 4.05 24.84 -18.89
CA GLY A 57 5.08 24.81 -19.92
C GLY A 57 4.82 23.74 -20.99
N ILE A 58 4.50 22.51 -20.57
CA ILE A 58 4.29 21.38 -21.47
C ILE A 58 3.07 21.58 -22.35
N VAL A 59 1.94 22.05 -21.80
CA VAL A 59 0.72 22.32 -22.57
C VAL A 59 0.99 23.35 -23.69
N GLN A 60 1.87 24.32 -23.44
CA GLN A 60 2.23 25.32 -24.44
C GLN A 60 3.19 24.81 -25.51
N THR A 61 4.13 23.94 -25.15
CA THR A 61 5.25 23.54 -26.04
C THR A 61 5.08 22.19 -26.71
N HIS A 62 4.26 21.30 -26.13
CA HIS A 62 4.09 19.91 -26.58
C HIS A 62 2.61 19.51 -26.71
N PRO A 63 1.82 20.16 -27.59
CA PRO A 63 0.38 19.87 -27.74
C PRO A 63 0.11 18.45 -28.26
N ALA A 64 1.09 17.80 -28.92
CA ALA A 64 0.96 16.46 -29.48
C ALA A 64 1.23 15.33 -28.46
N GLY A 65 1.63 15.66 -27.24
CA GLY A 65 1.90 14.68 -26.17
C GLY A 65 3.28 14.84 -25.53
N TYR A 66 3.42 14.23 -24.38
CA TYR A 66 4.64 14.29 -23.57
C TYR A 66 4.92 12.92 -22.92
N ASN A 67 6.19 12.68 -22.62
CA ASN A 67 6.63 11.50 -21.90
C ASN A 67 7.10 11.83 -20.48
N TYR A 68 7.43 10.82 -19.71
CA TYR A 68 7.89 10.98 -18.34
C TYR A 68 9.13 11.88 -18.19
N LEU A 69 10.11 11.75 -19.12
CA LEU A 69 11.33 12.55 -19.10
C LEU A 69 11.03 14.04 -19.38
N THR A 70 10.09 14.34 -20.28
CA THR A 70 9.65 15.71 -20.56
C THR A 70 9.05 16.36 -19.31
N VAL A 71 8.22 15.62 -18.56
CA VAL A 71 7.65 16.13 -17.29
C VAL A 71 8.74 16.42 -16.28
N TRP A 72 9.67 15.48 -16.07
CA TRP A 72 10.76 15.65 -15.11
C TRP A 72 11.69 16.81 -15.47
N SER A 73 12.08 16.94 -16.74
CA SER A 73 12.92 18.05 -17.19
C SER A 73 12.21 19.42 -17.02
N ALA A 74 10.92 19.47 -17.31
CA ALA A 74 10.13 20.68 -17.12
C ALA A 74 9.97 21.04 -15.63
N MET A 75 9.81 20.05 -14.75
CA MET A 75 9.78 20.26 -13.29
C MET A 75 11.13 20.75 -12.77
N ALA A 76 12.24 20.15 -13.22
CA ALA A 76 13.59 20.59 -12.86
C ALA A 76 13.84 22.03 -13.36
N GLY A 77 13.33 22.38 -14.53
CA GLY A 77 13.36 23.75 -15.08
C GLY A 77 12.54 24.77 -14.29
N ALA A 78 11.67 24.35 -13.38
CA ALA A 78 10.96 25.24 -12.46
C ALA A 78 11.90 25.88 -11.39
N GLY A 79 13.16 25.45 -11.32
CA GLY A 79 14.19 26.05 -10.46
C GLY A 79 14.03 25.72 -8.98
N MET A 80 14.21 26.72 -8.11
CA MET A 80 14.21 26.54 -6.65
C MET A 80 13.02 25.74 -6.08
N PRO A 81 11.78 25.95 -6.52
CA PRO A 81 10.64 25.16 -6.00
C PRO A 81 10.81 23.64 -6.19
N PHE A 82 11.44 23.21 -7.28
CA PHE A 82 11.71 21.81 -7.52
C PHE A 82 12.72 21.24 -6.51
N TYR A 83 13.85 21.92 -6.34
CA TYR A 83 14.90 21.45 -5.43
C TYR A 83 14.46 21.44 -3.98
N VAL A 84 13.69 22.45 -3.57
CA VAL A 84 13.10 22.51 -2.22
C VAL A 84 12.09 21.37 -2.04
N GLY A 85 11.23 21.12 -3.03
CA GLY A 85 10.27 20.01 -3.00
C GLY A 85 10.98 18.65 -2.87
N VAL A 86 12.00 18.41 -3.69
CA VAL A 86 12.81 17.17 -3.61
C VAL A 86 13.48 17.03 -2.24
N ALA A 87 14.04 18.09 -1.67
CA ALA A 87 14.66 18.06 -0.36
C ALA A 87 13.65 17.68 0.74
N ILE A 88 12.44 18.25 0.70
CA ILE A 88 11.35 17.90 1.62
C ILE A 88 10.95 16.45 1.44
N ASP A 89 10.77 15.95 0.21
CA ASP A 89 10.40 14.57 -0.05
C ASP A 89 11.47 13.57 0.42
N LEU A 90 12.74 13.89 0.30
CA LEU A 90 13.82 13.07 0.85
C LEU A 90 13.72 12.95 2.38
N VAL A 91 13.40 14.04 3.06
CA VAL A 91 13.15 14.03 4.52
C VAL A 91 11.91 13.18 4.85
N LEU A 92 10.81 13.34 4.10
CA LEU A 92 9.60 12.54 4.26
C LEU A 92 9.85 11.04 4.02
N ILE A 93 10.66 10.69 3.01
CA ILE A 93 11.09 9.30 2.75
C ILE A 93 11.87 8.76 3.95
N ALA A 94 12.82 9.51 4.49
CA ALA A 94 13.60 9.11 5.65
C ALA A 94 12.69 8.87 6.89
N ILE A 95 11.77 9.79 7.16
CA ILE A 95 10.79 9.67 8.24
C ILE A 95 9.90 8.44 8.02
N THR A 96 9.35 8.27 6.83
CA THR A 96 8.48 7.14 6.49
C THR A 96 9.24 5.81 6.63
N THR A 97 10.48 5.74 6.15
CA THR A 97 11.33 4.55 6.30
C THR A 97 11.57 4.20 7.77
N LEU A 98 11.86 5.21 8.60
CA LEU A 98 12.03 5.03 10.03
C LEU A 98 10.75 4.53 10.71
N LEU A 99 9.59 5.09 10.34
CA LEU A 99 8.30 4.65 10.86
C LEU A 99 7.97 3.22 10.44
N VAL A 100 8.23 2.84 9.19
CA VAL A 100 8.07 1.46 8.71
C VAL A 100 9.03 0.54 9.46
N TYR A 101 10.28 0.95 9.66
CA TYR A 101 11.25 0.18 10.43
C TYR A 101 10.83 0.00 11.89
N ARG A 102 10.32 1.02 12.56
CA ARG A 102 9.93 0.97 13.97
C ARG A 102 8.55 0.38 14.22
N ASN A 103 7.57 0.76 13.39
CA ASN A 103 6.15 0.51 13.68
C ASN A 103 5.41 -0.26 12.57
N ALA A 104 6.08 -0.60 11.45
CA ALA A 104 5.48 -1.13 10.25
C ALA A 104 4.33 -0.23 9.69
N GLN A 105 4.50 1.09 9.79
CA GLN A 105 3.52 2.11 9.40
C GLN A 105 4.16 3.16 8.49
N THR A 106 3.43 3.64 7.48
CA THR A 106 3.72 4.89 6.78
C THR A 106 3.14 6.07 7.58
N ILE A 107 3.43 7.30 7.15
CA ILE A 107 2.90 8.51 7.81
C ILE A 107 1.36 8.48 7.79
N GLY A 108 0.74 8.26 6.62
CA GLY A 108 -0.72 8.19 6.49
C GLY A 108 -1.33 7.05 7.30
N LYS A 109 -0.69 5.88 7.34
CA LYS A 109 -1.15 4.76 8.19
C LYS A 109 -1.08 5.07 9.67
N LYS A 110 -0.06 5.81 10.10
CA LYS A 110 0.07 6.25 11.50
C LYS A 110 -1.04 7.22 11.88
N ILE A 111 -1.36 8.18 11.00
CA ILE A 111 -2.45 9.14 11.22
C ILE A 111 -3.80 8.43 11.35
N VAL A 112 -4.05 7.42 10.51
CA VAL A 112 -5.32 6.66 10.50
C VAL A 112 -5.38 5.57 11.59
N GLY A 113 -4.27 5.31 12.30
CA GLY A 113 -4.22 4.29 13.37
C GLY A 113 -4.23 2.85 12.84
N ILE A 114 -3.55 2.57 11.72
CA ILE A 114 -3.41 1.23 11.15
C ILE A 114 -1.95 0.87 10.94
N LYS A 115 -1.63 -0.43 10.98
CA LYS A 115 -0.26 -0.94 10.78
C LYS A 115 -0.24 -2.20 9.92
N VAL A 116 0.92 -2.49 9.34
CA VAL A 116 1.17 -3.73 8.59
C VAL A 116 1.70 -4.79 9.57
N ALA A 117 1.05 -5.94 9.62
CA ALA A 117 1.48 -7.10 10.38
C ALA A 117 1.62 -8.31 9.45
N ARG A 118 2.25 -9.36 9.91
CA ARG A 118 2.17 -10.67 9.26
C ARG A 118 0.82 -11.32 9.55
N THR A 119 0.48 -12.33 8.77
CA THR A 119 -0.78 -13.09 8.95
C THR A 119 -0.87 -13.78 10.30
N ASP A 120 0.26 -14.10 10.93
CA ASP A 120 0.36 -14.64 12.28
C ASP A 120 0.25 -13.57 13.40
N GLY A 121 0.01 -12.29 13.03
CA GLY A 121 -0.06 -11.16 13.97
C GLY A 121 1.30 -10.60 14.38
N SER A 122 2.40 -11.25 14.02
CA SER A 122 3.74 -10.77 14.32
C SER A 122 4.09 -9.53 13.49
N ARG A 123 5.13 -8.82 13.91
CA ARG A 123 5.56 -7.62 13.21
C ARG A 123 6.14 -7.96 11.84
N ALA A 124 5.67 -7.28 10.79
CA ALA A 124 6.27 -7.37 9.47
C ALA A 124 7.63 -6.65 9.45
N THR A 125 8.68 -7.33 8.98
CA THR A 125 10.02 -6.75 8.86
C THR A 125 10.10 -5.73 7.73
N LEU A 126 11.01 -4.74 7.85
CA LEU A 126 11.25 -3.74 6.81
C LEU A 126 11.56 -4.40 5.45
N ALA A 127 12.44 -5.42 5.47
CA ALA A 127 12.81 -6.15 4.25
C ALA A 127 11.58 -6.79 3.57
N ARG A 128 10.70 -7.43 4.32
CA ARG A 128 9.45 -8.02 3.81
C ARG A 128 8.54 -6.97 3.19
N ILE A 129 8.36 -5.84 3.88
CA ILE A 129 7.53 -4.74 3.38
C ILE A 129 8.17 -4.13 2.12
N PHE A 130 9.46 -3.86 2.14
CA PHE A 130 10.15 -3.20 1.03
C PHE A 130 10.27 -4.12 -0.20
N PHE A 131 10.86 -5.31 -0.05
CA PHE A 131 11.14 -6.19 -1.19
C PHE A 131 9.89 -6.91 -1.70
N LEU A 132 9.13 -7.56 -0.83
CA LEU A 132 8.01 -8.38 -1.26
C LEU A 132 6.75 -7.56 -1.56
N ARG A 133 6.48 -6.52 -0.78
CA ARG A 133 5.26 -5.74 -0.93
C ARG A 133 5.41 -4.59 -1.94
N TYR A 134 6.49 -3.79 -1.85
CA TYR A 134 6.66 -2.63 -2.73
C TYR A 134 7.46 -2.94 -3.98
N LEU A 135 8.66 -3.53 -3.87
CA LEU A 135 9.55 -3.71 -5.01
C LEU A 135 8.94 -4.63 -6.06
N ILE A 136 8.47 -5.83 -5.68
CA ILE A 136 7.85 -6.78 -6.62
C ILE A 136 6.63 -6.14 -7.30
N SER A 137 5.74 -5.51 -6.53
CA SER A 137 4.55 -4.85 -7.07
C SER A 137 4.92 -3.71 -8.03
N THR A 138 5.97 -2.96 -7.73
CA THR A 138 6.45 -1.89 -8.58
C THR A 138 7.00 -2.45 -9.90
N VAL A 139 7.84 -3.48 -9.84
CA VAL A 139 8.38 -4.14 -11.05
C VAL A 139 7.26 -4.65 -11.95
N ILE A 140 6.23 -5.31 -11.39
CA ILE A 140 5.09 -5.79 -12.16
C ILE A 140 4.35 -4.63 -12.84
N LYS A 141 4.17 -3.50 -12.16
CA LYS A 141 3.48 -2.32 -12.71
C LYS A 141 4.21 -1.67 -13.89
N TYR A 142 5.52 -1.86 -14.02
CA TYR A 142 6.27 -1.36 -15.18
C TYR A 142 6.05 -2.17 -16.47
N VAL A 143 5.50 -3.38 -16.39
CA VAL A 143 5.13 -4.15 -17.59
C VAL A 143 3.82 -3.61 -18.15
N ARG A 144 3.87 -2.93 -19.30
CA ARG A 144 2.82 -2.04 -19.84
C ARG A 144 1.38 -2.56 -19.76
N ILE A 145 1.11 -3.75 -20.24
CA ILE A 145 -0.25 -4.33 -20.24
C ILE A 145 -0.54 -5.04 -18.90
N ILE A 146 0.39 -5.87 -18.44
CA ILE A 146 0.28 -6.65 -17.20
C ILE A 146 0.19 -5.70 -15.99
N GLY A 147 0.92 -4.60 -16.01
CA GLY A 147 0.95 -3.63 -14.92
C GLY A 147 -0.38 -2.95 -14.68
N SER A 148 -1.09 -2.57 -15.75
CA SER A 148 -2.43 -1.97 -15.64
C SER A 148 -3.45 -2.97 -15.10
N LEU A 149 -3.42 -4.21 -15.60
CA LEU A 149 -4.28 -5.29 -15.12
C LEU A 149 -3.97 -5.64 -13.66
N TYR A 150 -2.68 -5.76 -13.32
CA TYR A 150 -2.25 -5.99 -11.94
C TYR A 150 -2.73 -4.89 -10.99
N ALA A 151 -2.59 -3.62 -11.37
CA ALA A 151 -3.02 -2.51 -10.54
C ALA A 151 -4.54 -2.52 -10.29
N LEU A 152 -5.32 -2.86 -11.31
CA LEU A 152 -6.77 -2.99 -11.20
C LEU A 152 -7.15 -4.16 -10.27
N VAL A 153 -6.58 -5.34 -10.50
CA VAL A 153 -6.83 -6.53 -9.67
C VAL A 153 -6.39 -6.29 -8.23
N ASP A 154 -5.20 -5.71 -8.01
CA ASP A 154 -4.67 -5.39 -6.68
C ASP A 154 -5.61 -4.47 -5.90
N ALA A 155 -6.16 -3.43 -6.56
CA ALA A 155 -7.13 -2.53 -5.97
C ALA A 155 -8.48 -3.22 -5.69
N CYS A 156 -8.97 -4.06 -6.61
CA CYS A 156 -10.25 -4.74 -6.46
C CYS A 156 -10.24 -5.81 -5.36
N MET A 157 -9.12 -6.47 -5.12
CA MET A 157 -9.01 -7.52 -4.11
C MET A 157 -9.26 -7.04 -2.68
N ILE A 158 -9.14 -5.73 -2.40
CA ILE A 158 -9.47 -5.16 -1.08
C ILE A 158 -10.96 -5.36 -0.72
N PHE A 159 -11.83 -5.56 -1.74
CA PHE A 159 -13.27 -5.77 -1.53
C PHE A 159 -13.60 -7.23 -1.19
N GLY A 160 -12.66 -8.16 -1.36
CA GLY A 160 -12.81 -9.55 -0.94
C GLY A 160 -12.97 -9.72 0.58
N GLU A 161 -13.43 -10.88 1.01
CA GLU A 161 -13.69 -11.21 2.44
C GLU A 161 -12.43 -11.06 3.31
N GLN A 162 -11.29 -11.45 2.80
CA GLN A 162 -10.03 -11.38 3.55
C GLN A 162 -9.46 -9.96 3.62
N ARG A 163 -9.97 -9.01 2.83
CA ARG A 163 -9.50 -7.62 2.76
C ARG A 163 -7.99 -7.52 2.53
N ARG A 164 -7.43 -8.38 1.66
CA ARG A 164 -6.00 -8.42 1.30
C ARG A 164 -5.85 -8.10 -0.18
N CYS A 165 -4.91 -7.21 -0.51
CA CYS A 165 -4.51 -6.93 -1.89
C CYS A 165 -3.52 -7.99 -2.40
N VAL A 166 -3.23 -8.06 -3.70
CA VAL A 166 -2.26 -9.01 -4.27
C VAL A 166 -0.90 -8.87 -3.60
N HIS A 167 -0.42 -7.65 -3.42
CA HIS A 167 0.84 -7.39 -2.76
C HIS A 167 0.86 -7.82 -1.28
N ASP A 168 -0.29 -7.84 -0.60
CA ASP A 168 -0.41 -8.35 0.76
C ASP A 168 -0.25 -9.89 0.81
N TYR A 169 -0.77 -10.60 -0.22
CA TYR A 169 -0.59 -12.05 -0.35
C TYR A 169 0.87 -12.41 -0.64
N ILE A 170 1.51 -11.70 -1.58
CA ILE A 170 2.92 -11.92 -1.93
C ILE A 170 3.83 -11.74 -0.71
N ALA A 171 3.55 -10.73 0.11
CA ALA A 171 4.35 -10.43 1.29
C ALA A 171 3.93 -11.20 2.55
N ASP A 172 2.87 -12.01 2.48
CA ASP A 172 2.25 -12.67 3.64
C ASP A 172 1.99 -11.67 4.77
N THR A 173 1.27 -10.59 4.42
CA THR A 173 0.93 -9.48 5.32
C THR A 173 -0.56 -9.20 5.34
N ILE A 174 -0.98 -8.55 6.41
CA ILE A 174 -2.32 -7.98 6.57
C ILE A 174 -2.20 -6.58 7.16
N VAL A 175 -3.24 -5.77 7.01
CA VAL A 175 -3.32 -4.46 7.66
C VAL A 175 -4.32 -4.57 8.81
N ILE A 176 -3.87 -4.22 10.00
CA ILE A 176 -4.65 -4.29 11.24
C ILE A 176 -4.73 -2.91 11.90
N ARG A 177 -5.60 -2.73 12.86
CA ARG A 177 -5.59 -1.57 13.74
C ARG A 177 -4.29 -1.53 14.56
N ALA A 178 -3.76 -0.33 14.81
CA ALA A 178 -2.47 -0.14 15.47
C ALA A 178 -2.60 -0.20 16.98
#